data_944a4168a2fec88ec7628b8afa6b5e9d
#
_entry.id   944a4168a2fec88ec7628b8afa6b5e9d
#
_cell.length_a   1.000
_cell.length_b   1.000
_cell.length_c   1.000
_cell.angle_alpha   90.00
_cell.angle_beta   90.00
_cell.angle_gamma   90.00
#
_symmetry.space_group_name_H-M   'P 1'
#
loop_
_entity.id
_entity.type
_entity.pdbx_description
1 polymer ?
#
loop_
_entity_poly.entity_id
_entity_poly.type
_entity_poly.pdbx_seq_one_letter_code
_entity_poly.pdbx_strand_id
1 'polypeptide(L)'
;MRLLITGSSGQLGTTLQDLLAKYYEIVNTTRHGNNSNTFNLDITNKIMLKEVLDATKPDLIINLAAMTNVDLCEKDPSAAKRVNLLGVENICNLFDGKIIQISSDYVFDGKMGPYTEDDKTNPISIYGKTKLLAEKVVLNHNDENIVLRTNVLYSYNSK
;
A
#
# COMPACT_ATOMS: atom_id res chain seq x y z
N MET A 1 12.89 0.94 16.07
CA MET A 1 11.97 1.53 15.05
C MET A 1 10.80 0.58 14.88
N ARG A 2 9.59 1.12 14.96
CA ARG A 2 8.32 0.38 14.83
C ARG A 2 7.72 0.60 13.45
N LEU A 3 7.51 -0.50 12.72
CA LEU A 3 6.96 -0.47 11.37
C LEU A 3 5.51 -0.94 11.39
N LEU A 4 4.59 -0.15 10.86
CA LEU A 4 3.22 -0.58 10.63
C LEU A 4 3.09 -1.05 9.18
N ILE A 5 2.64 -2.30 8.98
CA ILE A 5 2.42 -2.88 7.65
C ILE A 5 0.92 -3.01 7.43
N THR A 6 0.37 -2.27 6.46
CA THR A 6 -1.03 -2.46 6.06
C THR A 6 -1.14 -3.59 5.05
N GLY A 7 -2.25 -4.34 5.07
CA GLY A 7 -2.41 -5.48 4.17
C GLY A 7 -1.39 -6.59 4.40
N SER A 8 -0.94 -6.77 5.65
CA SER A 8 0.13 -7.67 6.03
C SER A 8 -0.15 -9.16 5.75
N SER A 9 -1.41 -9.56 5.56
CA SER A 9 -1.80 -10.93 5.19
C SER A 9 -1.63 -11.26 3.70
N GLY A 10 -1.30 -10.25 2.88
CA GLY A 10 -1.02 -10.45 1.45
C GLY A 10 0.36 -11.11 1.22
N GLN A 11 0.61 -11.53 -0.04
CA GLN A 11 1.85 -12.21 -0.43
C GLN A 11 3.11 -11.43 -0.04
N LEU A 12 3.19 -10.13 -0.39
CA LEU A 12 4.34 -9.29 -0.01
C LEU A 12 4.39 -9.05 1.50
N GLY A 13 3.23 -8.85 2.12
CA GLY A 13 3.13 -8.61 3.56
C GLY A 13 3.67 -9.75 4.40
N THR A 14 3.31 -10.99 4.10
CA THR A 14 3.82 -12.18 4.83
C THR A 14 5.33 -12.31 4.69
N THR A 15 5.87 -12.11 3.49
CA THR A 15 7.33 -12.15 3.26
C THR A 15 8.06 -11.05 4.02
N LEU A 16 7.54 -9.81 4.00
CA LEU A 16 8.16 -8.69 4.70
C LEU A 16 8.14 -8.86 6.22
N GLN A 17 7.07 -9.41 6.79
CA GLN A 17 7.03 -9.71 8.23
C GLN A 17 8.20 -10.60 8.64
N ASP A 18 8.41 -11.72 7.95
CA ASP A 18 9.46 -12.68 8.28
C ASP A 18 10.88 -12.09 8.14
N LEU A 19 11.07 -11.25 7.15
CA LEU A 19 12.37 -10.61 6.89
C LEU A 19 12.67 -9.48 7.86
N LEU A 20 11.70 -8.60 8.10
CA LEU A 20 11.88 -7.36 8.85
C LEU A 20 11.78 -7.56 10.36
N ALA A 21 11.08 -8.57 10.85
CA ALA A 21 10.94 -8.87 12.29
C ALA A 21 12.27 -9.13 12.99
N LYS A 22 13.33 -9.46 12.24
CA LYS A 22 14.69 -9.63 12.77
C LYS A 22 15.35 -8.32 13.19
N TYR A 23 14.88 -7.18 12.65
CA TYR A 23 15.52 -5.88 12.80
C TYR A 23 14.60 -4.81 13.39
N TYR A 24 13.28 -4.99 13.29
CA TYR A 24 12.28 -3.99 13.62
C TYR A 24 11.13 -4.60 14.40
N GLU A 25 10.47 -3.78 15.20
CA GLU A 25 9.18 -4.12 15.79
C GLU A 25 8.09 -3.96 14.73
N ILE A 26 7.39 -5.05 14.40
CA ILE A 26 6.40 -5.07 13.33
C ILE A 26 4.98 -5.01 13.91
N VAL A 27 4.21 -4.04 13.49
CA VAL A 27 2.77 -3.93 13.72
C VAL A 27 2.06 -4.41 12.46
N ASN A 28 1.47 -5.59 12.54
CA ASN A 28 0.73 -6.18 11.44
C ASN A 28 -0.71 -5.69 11.43
N THR A 29 -1.20 -5.29 10.26
CA THR A 29 -2.61 -4.93 10.09
C THR A 29 -3.22 -5.57 8.85
N THR A 30 -4.47 -6.00 8.96
CA THR A 30 -5.25 -6.56 7.86
C THR A 30 -6.72 -6.23 8.03
N ARG A 31 -7.47 -6.18 6.93
CA ARG A 31 -8.90 -5.87 6.96
C ARG A 31 -9.75 -6.97 7.62
N HIS A 32 -9.27 -8.21 7.62
CA HIS A 32 -9.99 -9.38 8.15
C HIS A 32 -9.08 -10.18 9.09
N GLY A 33 -8.48 -9.52 10.08
CA GLY A 33 -7.59 -10.17 11.04
C GLY A 33 -8.37 -10.83 12.18
N ASN A 34 -8.05 -12.10 12.45
CA ASN A 34 -8.56 -12.83 13.59
C ASN A 34 -7.45 -13.33 14.54
N ASN A 35 -6.23 -12.83 14.37
CA ASN A 35 -5.08 -13.26 15.18
C ASN A 35 -4.76 -12.23 16.26
N SER A 36 -4.40 -12.70 17.46
CA SER A 36 -4.02 -11.86 18.61
C SER A 36 -2.88 -10.87 18.35
N ASN A 37 -2.08 -11.11 17.30
CA ASN A 37 -0.91 -10.29 16.95
C ASN A 37 -1.14 -9.40 15.71
N THR A 38 -2.39 -9.25 15.25
CA THR A 38 -2.71 -8.49 14.05
C THR A 38 -3.88 -7.56 14.31
N PHE A 39 -3.68 -6.27 14.09
CA PHE A 39 -4.76 -5.28 14.21
C PHE A 39 -5.73 -5.39 13.02
N ASN A 40 -7.02 -5.33 13.31
CA ASN A 40 -8.01 -5.18 12.26
C ASN A 40 -7.98 -3.72 11.78
N LEU A 41 -7.75 -3.52 10.48
CA LEU A 41 -7.65 -2.18 9.89
C LEU A 41 -8.15 -2.17 8.46
N ASP A 42 -9.20 -1.41 8.23
CA ASP A 42 -9.58 -0.93 6.91
C ASP A 42 -9.09 0.52 6.75
N ILE A 43 -8.11 0.75 5.87
CA ILE A 43 -7.52 2.08 5.64
C ILE A 43 -8.53 3.10 5.12
N THR A 44 -9.69 2.66 4.62
CA THR A 44 -10.77 3.53 4.21
C THR A 44 -11.60 4.07 5.39
N ASN A 45 -11.45 3.45 6.57
CA ASN A 45 -12.11 3.87 7.81
C ASN A 45 -11.15 4.73 8.65
N LYS A 46 -11.36 6.05 8.62
CA LYS A 46 -10.52 7.03 9.35
C LYS A 46 -10.48 6.79 10.86
N ILE A 47 -11.59 6.33 11.44
CA ILE A 47 -11.68 6.11 12.89
C ILE A 47 -10.78 4.93 13.27
N MET A 48 -10.94 3.79 12.60
CA MET A 48 -10.08 2.61 12.83
C MET A 48 -8.60 2.93 12.60
N LEU A 49 -8.30 3.67 11.52
CA LEU A 49 -6.92 4.05 11.21
C LEU A 49 -6.34 4.90 12.34
N LYS A 50 -7.08 5.91 12.80
CA LYS A 50 -6.64 6.76 13.91
C LYS A 50 -6.42 5.95 15.20
N GLU A 51 -7.36 5.08 15.57
CA GLU A 51 -7.24 4.21 16.76
C GLU A 51 -5.97 3.32 16.70
N VAL A 52 -5.70 2.72 15.54
CA VAL A 52 -4.50 1.88 15.36
C VAL A 52 -3.22 2.73 15.43
N LEU A 53 -3.19 3.90 14.81
CA LEU A 53 -2.03 4.81 14.88
C LEU A 53 -1.77 5.29 16.31
N ASP A 54 -2.81 5.68 17.04
CA ASP A 54 -2.70 6.15 18.43
C ASP A 54 -2.23 5.03 19.38
N ALA A 55 -2.71 3.80 19.16
CA ALA A 55 -2.34 2.65 19.96
C ALA A 55 -0.93 2.14 19.69
N THR A 56 -0.49 2.21 18.43
CA THR A 56 0.76 1.58 18.00
C THR A 56 1.92 2.56 17.87
N LYS A 57 1.64 3.84 17.59
CA LYS A 57 2.63 4.92 17.40
C LYS A 57 3.79 4.48 16.51
N PRO A 58 3.53 4.11 15.25
CA PRO A 58 4.58 3.65 14.35
C PRO A 58 5.53 4.79 13.96
N ASP A 59 6.79 4.44 13.71
CA ASP A 59 7.78 5.37 13.17
C ASP A 59 7.71 5.46 11.64
N LEU A 60 7.21 4.39 10.97
CA LEU A 60 7.11 4.27 9.54
C LEU A 60 5.93 3.36 9.15
N ILE A 61 5.23 3.73 8.06
CA ILE A 61 4.17 2.90 7.49
C ILE A 61 4.64 2.30 6.16
N ILE A 62 4.48 0.98 5.98
CA ILE A 62 4.59 0.30 4.69
C ILE A 62 3.18 -0.03 4.22
N ASN A 63 2.69 0.73 3.24
CA ASN A 63 1.32 0.54 2.75
C ASN A 63 1.26 -0.48 1.61
N LEU A 64 0.79 -1.69 1.94
CA LEU A 64 0.52 -2.78 0.99
C LEU A 64 -0.98 -2.97 0.73
N ALA A 65 -1.84 -2.29 1.49
CA ALA A 65 -3.28 -2.41 1.33
C ALA A 65 -3.73 -1.81 -0.01
N ALA A 66 -4.31 -2.63 -0.86
CA ALA A 66 -4.80 -2.23 -2.17
C ALA A 66 -5.85 -3.20 -2.71
N MET A 67 -6.71 -2.73 -3.58
CA MET A 67 -7.51 -3.54 -4.48
C MET A 67 -6.67 -3.79 -5.74
N THR A 68 -6.09 -5.00 -5.84
CA THR A 68 -5.08 -5.34 -6.87
C THR A 68 -5.62 -6.06 -8.08
N ASN A 69 -6.84 -6.61 -7.99
CA ASN A 69 -7.47 -7.28 -9.13
C ASN A 69 -7.92 -6.24 -10.16
N VAL A 70 -7.24 -6.22 -11.31
CA VAL A 70 -7.44 -5.23 -12.38
C VAL A 70 -8.87 -5.30 -12.92
N ASP A 71 -9.39 -6.51 -13.18
CA ASP A 71 -10.74 -6.71 -13.73
C ASP A 71 -11.83 -6.26 -12.73
N LEU A 72 -11.62 -6.49 -11.44
CA LEU A 72 -12.53 -5.99 -10.41
C LEU A 72 -12.47 -4.46 -10.30
N CYS A 73 -11.30 -3.85 -10.49
CA CYS A 73 -11.18 -2.40 -10.55
C CYS A 73 -11.96 -1.79 -11.73
N GLU A 74 -11.95 -2.47 -12.89
CA GLU A 74 -12.78 -2.04 -14.05
C GLU A 74 -14.28 -2.22 -13.78
N LYS A 75 -14.68 -3.31 -13.09
CA LYS A 75 -16.08 -3.56 -12.75
C LYS A 75 -16.62 -2.61 -11.69
N ASP A 76 -15.81 -2.23 -10.70
CA ASP A 76 -16.16 -1.28 -9.64
C ASP A 76 -15.07 -0.21 -9.44
N PRO A 77 -15.03 0.80 -10.32
CA PRO A 77 -14.09 1.91 -10.22
C PRO A 77 -14.21 2.69 -8.90
N SER A 78 -15.42 2.72 -8.31
CA SER A 78 -15.67 3.42 -7.05
C SER A 78 -14.98 2.71 -5.88
N ALA A 79 -15.05 1.37 -5.82
CA ALA A 79 -14.33 0.59 -4.82
C ALA A 79 -12.82 0.71 -5.00
N ALA A 80 -12.34 0.63 -6.25
CA ALA A 80 -10.92 0.83 -6.57
C ALA A 80 -10.42 2.20 -6.08
N LYS A 81 -11.13 3.27 -6.40
CA LYS A 81 -10.80 4.62 -5.94
C LYS A 81 -10.84 4.72 -4.41
N ARG A 82 -11.86 4.15 -3.77
CA ARG A 82 -12.00 4.19 -2.32
C ARG A 82 -10.80 3.55 -1.61
N VAL A 83 -10.37 2.35 -2.06
CA VAL A 83 -9.26 1.64 -1.42
C VAL A 83 -7.92 2.23 -1.84
N ASN A 84 -7.65 2.33 -3.17
CA ASN A 84 -6.33 2.64 -3.68
C ASN A 84 -5.96 4.13 -3.61
N LEU A 85 -6.93 5.02 -3.51
CA LEU A 85 -6.69 6.46 -3.40
C LEU A 85 -7.14 7.02 -2.05
N LEU A 86 -8.45 6.94 -1.72
CA LEU A 86 -8.96 7.58 -0.50
C LEU A 86 -8.39 6.94 0.77
N GLY A 87 -8.12 5.62 0.75
CA GLY A 87 -7.42 4.94 1.85
C GLY A 87 -6.01 5.48 2.05
N VAL A 88 -5.28 5.77 0.96
CA VAL A 88 -3.93 6.36 1.01
C VAL A 88 -3.99 7.82 1.48
N GLU A 89 -4.97 8.60 1.00
CA GLU A 89 -5.22 9.97 1.50
C GLU A 89 -5.50 9.97 3.01
N ASN A 90 -6.24 8.98 3.53
CA ASN A 90 -6.48 8.86 4.97
C ASN A 90 -5.17 8.61 5.75
N ILE A 91 -4.28 7.75 5.23
CA ILE A 91 -2.98 7.51 5.85
C ILE A 91 -2.19 8.83 5.90
N CYS A 92 -2.04 9.53 4.78
CA CYS A 92 -1.33 10.79 4.72
C CYS A 92 -1.94 11.86 5.65
N ASN A 93 -3.27 11.93 5.75
CA ASN A 93 -3.93 12.92 6.60
C ASN A 93 -3.82 12.65 8.11
N LEU A 94 -3.50 11.43 8.53
CA LEU A 94 -3.50 11.02 9.94
C LEU A 94 -2.12 10.61 10.44
N PHE A 95 -1.11 10.55 9.57
CA PHE A 95 0.23 10.13 9.92
C PHE A 95 1.26 11.05 9.27
N ASP A 96 2.02 11.77 10.11
CA ASP A 96 3.03 12.74 9.67
C ASP A 96 4.42 12.10 9.44
N GLY A 97 4.57 10.80 9.77
CA GLY A 97 5.83 10.08 9.58
C GLY A 97 6.04 9.59 8.15
N LYS A 98 7.15 8.89 7.95
CA LYS A 98 7.55 8.36 6.63
C LYS A 98 6.64 7.23 6.16
N ILE A 99 6.25 7.28 4.88
CA ILE A 99 5.41 6.27 4.21
C ILE A 99 6.20 5.65 3.05
N ILE A 100 6.20 4.31 3.01
CA ILE A 100 6.61 3.55 1.83
C ILE A 100 5.34 3.02 1.18
N GLN A 101 5.02 3.55 -0.01
CA GLN A 101 3.84 3.18 -0.79
C GLN A 101 4.24 2.18 -1.88
N ILE A 102 3.61 1.01 -1.88
CA ILE A 102 3.77 0.10 -3.01
C ILE A 102 2.84 0.54 -4.15
N SER A 103 3.43 0.72 -5.32
CA SER A 103 2.76 1.03 -6.57
C SER A 103 2.99 -0.10 -7.60
N SER A 104 2.76 0.16 -8.88
CA SER A 104 2.82 -0.84 -9.94
C SER A 104 3.33 -0.23 -11.24
N ASP A 105 3.89 -1.06 -12.11
CA ASP A 105 4.19 -0.79 -13.51
C ASP A 105 2.94 -0.47 -14.36
N TYR A 106 1.74 -0.81 -13.88
CA TYR A 106 0.46 -0.41 -14.51
C TYR A 106 0.23 1.11 -14.55
N VAL A 107 1.12 1.92 -13.98
CA VAL A 107 1.14 3.38 -14.17
C VAL A 107 1.62 3.79 -15.56
N PHE A 108 2.22 2.86 -16.30
CA PHE A 108 2.64 3.03 -17.70
C PHE A 108 1.63 2.38 -18.66
N ASP A 109 1.73 2.70 -19.96
CA ASP A 109 0.82 2.18 -21.00
C ASP A 109 1.31 0.90 -21.69
N GLY A 110 2.51 0.44 -21.39
CA GLY A 110 3.08 -0.78 -21.95
C GLY A 110 3.55 -0.68 -23.40
N LYS A 111 3.60 0.52 -24.02
CA LYS A 111 3.89 0.66 -25.47
C LYS A 111 5.37 0.75 -25.79
N MET A 112 6.19 1.35 -24.92
CA MET A 112 7.55 1.78 -25.21
C MET A 112 8.56 1.31 -24.14
N GLY A 113 8.29 0.21 -23.43
CA GLY A 113 9.23 -0.31 -22.43
C GLY A 113 10.58 -0.75 -23.00
N PRO A 114 11.60 -0.96 -22.16
CA PRO A 114 11.53 -0.87 -20.69
C PRO A 114 11.38 0.57 -20.19
N TYR A 115 10.62 0.76 -19.11
CA TYR A 115 10.40 2.06 -18.49
C TYR A 115 11.34 2.27 -17.31
N THR A 116 11.71 3.53 -17.09
CA THR A 116 12.41 4.03 -15.92
C THR A 116 11.45 4.80 -14.99
N GLU A 117 11.94 5.19 -13.80
CA GLU A 117 11.15 5.97 -12.84
C GLU A 117 10.74 7.33 -13.38
N ASP A 118 11.58 7.93 -14.24
CA ASP A 118 11.40 9.27 -14.81
C ASP A 118 10.53 9.29 -16.07
N ASP A 119 10.19 8.12 -16.61
CA ASP A 119 9.38 8.05 -17.80
C ASP A 119 7.95 8.53 -17.56
N LYS A 120 7.38 9.12 -18.60
CA LYS A 120 6.02 9.66 -18.55
C LYS A 120 5.00 8.55 -18.29
N THR A 121 4.30 8.65 -17.18
CA THR A 121 3.20 7.75 -16.84
C THR A 121 1.98 7.98 -17.73
N ASN A 122 1.30 6.89 -18.14
CA ASN A 122 0.09 6.92 -18.96
C ASN A 122 -0.79 5.68 -18.69
N PRO A 123 -1.36 5.54 -17.47
CA PRO A 123 -2.12 4.35 -17.10
C PRO A 123 -3.37 4.17 -17.96
N ILE A 124 -3.55 2.98 -18.50
CA ILE A 124 -4.71 2.64 -19.33
C ILE A 124 -5.87 2.05 -18.52
N SER A 125 -5.57 1.38 -17.38
CA SER A 125 -6.56 0.73 -16.51
C SER A 125 -6.99 1.62 -15.34
N ILE A 126 -8.16 1.35 -14.77
CA ILE A 126 -8.63 1.98 -13.52
C ILE A 126 -7.67 1.68 -12.37
N TYR A 127 -7.17 0.43 -12.27
CA TYR A 127 -6.14 0.08 -11.29
C TYR A 127 -4.93 1.00 -11.41
N GLY A 128 -4.30 1.07 -12.58
CA GLY A 128 -3.13 1.93 -12.80
C GLY A 128 -3.40 3.41 -12.53
N LYS A 129 -4.57 3.92 -12.94
CA LYS A 129 -4.98 5.32 -12.68
C LYS A 129 -5.09 5.60 -11.18
N THR A 130 -5.70 4.69 -10.41
CA THR A 130 -5.84 4.86 -8.95
C THR A 130 -4.51 4.75 -8.23
N LYS A 131 -3.60 3.85 -8.68
CA LYS A 131 -2.24 3.75 -8.15
C LYS A 131 -1.42 5.01 -8.43
N LEU A 132 -1.46 5.53 -9.65
CA LEU A 132 -0.76 6.77 -9.99
C LEU A 132 -1.26 7.99 -9.19
N LEU A 133 -2.56 8.08 -8.92
CA LEU A 133 -3.10 9.14 -8.06
C LEU A 133 -2.59 9.00 -6.62
N ALA A 134 -2.52 7.78 -6.10
CA ALA A 134 -1.96 7.51 -4.77
C ALA A 134 -0.47 7.87 -4.67
N GLU A 135 0.35 7.60 -5.72
CA GLU A 135 1.74 8.04 -5.78
C GLU A 135 1.87 9.54 -5.56
N LYS A 136 1.05 10.32 -6.31
CA LYS A 136 1.06 11.78 -6.22
C LYS A 136 0.68 12.27 -4.83
N VAL A 137 -0.31 11.65 -4.19
CA VAL A 137 -0.72 12.01 -2.82
C VAL A 137 0.43 11.79 -1.85
N VAL A 138 1.07 10.62 -1.90
CA VAL A 138 2.17 10.26 -0.99
C VAL A 138 3.40 11.15 -1.19
N LEU A 139 3.80 11.39 -2.44
CA LEU A 139 4.99 12.20 -2.74
C LEU A 139 4.77 13.69 -2.43
N ASN A 140 3.55 14.21 -2.56
CA ASN A 140 3.23 15.59 -2.20
C ASN A 140 3.04 15.78 -0.69
N HIS A 141 2.86 14.71 0.08
CA HIS A 141 2.63 14.81 1.52
C HIS A 141 3.92 15.03 2.31
N ASN A 142 5.00 14.34 1.96
CA ASN A 142 6.29 14.45 2.66
C ASN A 142 7.42 14.02 1.72
N ASP A 143 8.48 14.83 1.62
CA ASP A 143 9.64 14.60 0.73
C ASP A 143 10.45 13.34 1.11
N GLU A 144 10.31 12.83 2.33
CA GLU A 144 10.94 11.58 2.77
C GLU A 144 10.16 10.32 2.36
N ASN A 145 8.96 10.47 1.85
CA ASN A 145 8.14 9.36 1.41
C ASN A 145 8.74 8.68 0.18
N ILE A 146 8.52 7.36 0.10
CA ILE A 146 9.03 6.53 -0.99
C ILE A 146 7.87 5.85 -1.69
N VAL A 147 7.88 5.86 -3.00
CA VAL A 147 7.02 5.06 -3.86
C VAL A 147 7.86 3.97 -4.53
N LEU A 148 7.44 2.70 -4.38
CA LEU A 148 8.08 1.56 -5.02
C LEU A 148 7.13 0.99 -6.08
N ARG A 149 7.44 1.20 -7.36
CA ARG A 149 6.73 0.57 -8.47
C ARG A 149 7.25 -0.85 -8.65
N THR A 150 6.36 -1.81 -8.54
CA THR A 150 6.68 -3.23 -8.72
C THR A 150 5.98 -3.78 -9.95
N ASN A 151 6.62 -4.75 -10.57
CA ASN A 151 5.99 -5.64 -11.55
C ASN A 151 5.25 -6.78 -10.82
N VAL A 152 4.82 -7.82 -11.52
CA VAL A 152 4.18 -9.00 -10.93
C VAL A 152 5.12 -9.64 -9.91
N LEU A 153 4.63 -9.79 -8.69
CA LEU A 153 5.38 -10.43 -7.60
C LEU A 153 5.14 -11.94 -7.62
N TYR A 154 6.23 -12.69 -7.55
CA TYR A 154 6.20 -14.14 -7.45
C TYR A 154 6.68 -14.58 -6.09
N SER A 155 6.00 -15.55 -5.49
CA SER A 155 6.52 -16.26 -4.33
C SER A 155 6.49 -17.75 -4.58
N TYR A 156 7.53 -18.46 -4.13
CA TYR A 156 7.52 -19.90 -4.08
C TYR A 156 6.91 -20.32 -2.72
N ASN A 157 5.63 -20.67 -2.74
CA ASN A 157 5.01 -21.32 -1.59
C ASN A 157 5.12 -22.83 -1.82
N SER A 158 6.11 -23.46 -1.20
CA SER A 158 6.06 -24.90 -0.98
C SER A 158 4.93 -25.17 0.02
N LYS A 159 3.74 -25.45 -0.48
CA LYS A 159 2.72 -26.15 0.29
C LYS A 159 2.87 -27.64 0.10
#